data_b3d6c72ce31f52231e87a72ab5efc166
#
_entry.id   b3d6c72ce31f52231e87a72ab5efc166
#
_cell.length_a   1.000
_cell.length_b   1.000
_cell.length_c   1.000
_cell.angle_alpha   90.00
_cell.angle_beta   90.00
_cell.angle_gamma   90.00
#
_symmetry.space_group_name_H-M   'P 1'
#
loop_
_entity.id
_entity.type
_entity.pdbx_description
1 polymer ?
#
loop_
_entity_poly.entity_id
_entity_poly.type
_entity_poly.pdbx_seq_one_letter_code
_entity_poly.pdbx_strand_id
1 'polypeptide(L)'
;MQHPVAARFTWGENWELFSYVRNLRYLEYYTNKRQMPWDKVLRAYYWLKHRRNIAHTGISIAPNCVGPGLHLVHRGFRRLGARSTWHIGSFCTCLPNVLFGKKNPYVGDEGFYIGDNCYIGAGTVILGPVHIGNNVTIGANSTVTKNIPDNCVVAGSPAKIIKYK
;
A
#
# COMPACT_ATOMS: atom_id res chain seq x y z
N MET A 1 -12.64 -17.30 -2.49
CA MET A 1 -11.17 -17.24 -2.29
C MET A 1 -10.53 -18.22 -3.26
N GLN A 2 -9.79 -17.76 -4.26
CA GLN A 2 -9.09 -18.67 -5.17
C GLN A 2 -7.88 -19.29 -4.47
N HIS A 3 -7.69 -20.57 -4.65
CA HIS A 3 -6.60 -21.34 -4.02
C HIS A 3 -5.24 -20.79 -4.51
N PRO A 4 -4.25 -20.54 -3.64
CA PRO A 4 -2.96 -19.92 -4.01
C PRO A 4 -2.17 -20.69 -5.07
N VAL A 5 -2.44 -21.97 -5.27
CA VAL A 5 -1.83 -22.79 -6.32
C VAL A 5 -2.42 -22.50 -7.70
N ALA A 6 -3.73 -22.21 -7.79
CA ALA A 6 -4.36 -21.85 -9.06
C ALA A 6 -3.85 -20.49 -9.59
N ALA A 7 -3.59 -19.51 -8.69
CA ALA A 7 -3.02 -18.24 -9.08
C ALA A 7 -1.62 -18.33 -9.70
N ARG A 8 -0.85 -19.36 -9.35
CA ARG A 8 0.49 -19.60 -9.91
C ARG A 8 0.46 -20.02 -11.38
N PHE A 9 -0.57 -20.75 -11.80
CA PHE A 9 -0.65 -21.32 -13.14
C PHE A 9 -1.39 -20.45 -14.15
N THR A 10 -2.28 -19.57 -13.69
CA THR A 10 -3.16 -18.81 -14.58
C THR A 10 -2.86 -17.30 -14.66
N TRP A 11 -2.05 -16.75 -13.72
CA TRP A 11 -1.92 -15.29 -13.55
C TRP A 11 -0.49 -14.90 -13.13
N GLY A 12 0.47 -14.99 -14.05
CA GLY A 12 1.89 -14.76 -13.76
C GLY A 12 2.20 -13.45 -13.03
N GLU A 13 1.57 -12.34 -13.40
CA GLU A 13 1.75 -11.04 -12.73
C GLU A 13 1.16 -11.02 -11.32
N ASN A 14 -0.01 -11.60 -11.14
CA ASN A 14 -0.68 -11.63 -9.83
C ASN A 14 0.06 -12.51 -8.82
N TRP A 15 0.76 -13.56 -9.29
CA TRP A 15 1.58 -14.38 -8.41
C TRP A 15 2.74 -13.61 -7.78
N GLU A 16 3.40 -12.74 -8.52
CA GLU A 16 4.50 -11.93 -7.97
C GLU A 16 4.00 -10.94 -6.92
N LEU A 17 2.89 -10.23 -7.21
CA LEU A 17 2.27 -9.31 -6.28
C LEU A 17 1.77 -10.03 -5.02
N PHE A 18 1.14 -11.19 -5.19
CA PHE A 18 0.74 -12.05 -4.06
C PHE A 18 1.96 -12.50 -3.24
N SER A 19 3.03 -12.95 -3.92
CA SER A 19 4.27 -13.37 -3.26
C SER A 19 4.93 -12.21 -2.51
N TYR A 20 4.87 -11.00 -3.05
CA TYR A 20 5.34 -9.78 -2.41
C TYR A 20 4.59 -9.50 -1.10
N VAL A 21 3.25 -9.44 -1.17
CA VAL A 21 2.41 -9.17 0.02
C VAL A 21 2.58 -10.27 1.06
N ARG A 22 2.58 -11.55 0.66
CA ARG A 22 2.83 -12.69 1.55
C ARG A 22 4.19 -12.57 2.26
N ASN A 23 5.25 -12.21 1.53
CA ASN A 23 6.57 -12.01 2.11
C ASN A 23 6.59 -10.84 3.11
N LEU A 24 5.88 -9.76 2.82
CA LEU A 24 5.71 -8.63 3.75
C LEU A 24 5.06 -9.10 5.06
N ARG A 25 3.99 -9.91 5.00
CA ARG A 25 3.30 -10.45 6.20
C ARG A 25 4.21 -11.36 7.04
N TYR A 26 5.04 -12.20 6.41
CA TYR A 26 6.03 -12.99 7.15
C TYR A 26 7.10 -12.10 7.80
N LEU A 27 7.57 -11.07 7.11
CA LEU A 27 8.52 -10.11 7.69
C LEU A 27 7.94 -9.39 8.91
N GLU A 28 6.68 -8.94 8.82
CA GLU A 28 5.94 -8.33 9.93
C GLU A 28 5.79 -9.30 11.10
N TYR A 29 5.39 -10.54 10.84
CA TYR A 29 5.25 -11.57 11.86
C TYR A 29 6.56 -11.77 12.64
N TYR A 30 7.69 -11.99 11.95
CA TYR A 30 8.98 -12.18 12.59
C TYR A 30 9.60 -10.89 13.17
N THR A 31 9.08 -9.72 12.82
CA THR A 31 9.49 -8.45 13.42
C THR A 31 8.74 -8.19 14.72
N ASN A 32 7.45 -8.53 14.78
CA ASN A 32 6.57 -8.21 15.91
C ASN A 32 6.48 -9.31 16.97
N LYS A 33 6.81 -10.55 16.61
CA LYS A 33 6.83 -11.68 17.53
C LYS A 33 7.98 -11.55 18.55
N ARG A 34 7.77 -12.01 19.79
CA ARG A 34 8.84 -12.20 20.78
C ARG A 34 9.93 -13.10 20.17
N GLN A 35 11.12 -12.56 20.00
CA GLN A 35 12.17 -13.19 19.21
C GLN A 35 12.91 -14.28 19.97
N MET A 36 12.85 -15.49 19.46
CA MET A 36 13.81 -16.57 19.75
C MET A 36 15.04 -16.45 18.83
N PRO A 37 16.19 -17.05 19.16
CA PRO A 37 17.40 -16.91 18.33
C PRO A 37 17.19 -17.21 16.84
N TRP A 38 16.44 -18.26 16.50
CA TRP A 38 16.12 -18.63 15.11
C TRP A 38 15.14 -17.67 14.43
N ASP A 39 14.28 -16.96 15.17
CA ASP A 39 13.39 -15.95 14.61
C ASP A 39 14.20 -14.77 14.01
N LYS A 40 15.37 -14.47 14.59
CA LYS A 40 16.29 -13.46 14.02
C LYS A 40 16.82 -13.86 12.64
N VAL A 41 17.13 -15.13 12.46
CA VAL A 41 17.59 -15.69 11.17
C VAL A 41 16.46 -15.62 10.15
N LEU A 42 15.25 -16.05 10.52
CA LEU A 42 14.07 -15.98 9.63
C LEU A 42 13.70 -14.55 9.28
N ARG A 43 13.76 -13.62 10.24
CA ARG A 43 13.56 -12.19 9.98
C ARG A 43 14.59 -11.66 8.97
N ALA A 44 15.87 -11.99 9.14
CA ALA A 44 16.91 -11.58 8.19
C ALA A 44 16.66 -12.16 6.80
N TYR A 45 16.26 -13.43 6.69
CA TYR A 45 15.90 -14.06 5.43
C TYR A 45 14.73 -13.35 4.74
N TYR A 46 13.62 -13.10 5.46
CA TYR A 46 12.46 -12.41 4.88
C TYR A 46 12.74 -10.95 4.56
N TRP A 47 13.63 -10.29 5.31
CA TRP A 47 14.08 -8.93 5.01
C TRP A 47 14.90 -8.88 3.71
N LEU A 48 15.85 -9.79 3.52
CA LEU A 48 16.62 -9.88 2.27
C LEU A 48 15.70 -10.19 1.08
N LYS A 49 14.78 -11.11 1.25
CA LYS A 49 13.78 -11.45 0.23
C LYS A 49 12.87 -10.25 -0.07
N HIS A 50 12.47 -9.48 0.93
CA HIS A 50 11.69 -8.25 0.75
C HIS A 50 12.47 -7.22 -0.06
N ARG A 51 13.74 -6.98 0.24
CA ARG A 51 14.60 -6.08 -0.55
C ARG A 51 14.73 -6.52 -2.00
N ARG A 52 14.91 -7.82 -2.23
CA ARG A 52 14.93 -8.36 -3.59
C ARG A 52 13.60 -8.16 -4.31
N ASN A 53 12.49 -8.39 -3.65
CA ASN A 53 11.16 -8.17 -4.22
C ASN A 53 10.95 -6.68 -4.56
N ILE A 54 11.41 -5.75 -3.73
CA ILE A 54 11.36 -4.31 -4.03
C ILE A 54 12.11 -4.00 -5.34
N ALA A 55 13.30 -4.58 -5.52
CA ALA A 55 14.10 -4.37 -6.73
C ALA A 55 13.40 -4.91 -8.00
N HIS A 56 12.68 -6.03 -7.89
CA HIS A 56 11.96 -6.63 -9.01
C HIS A 56 10.63 -5.94 -9.33
N THR A 57 9.85 -5.59 -8.32
CA THR A 57 8.49 -5.07 -8.50
C THR A 57 8.42 -3.54 -8.53
N GLY A 58 9.46 -2.85 -8.05
CA GLY A 58 9.44 -1.41 -7.81
C GLY A 58 8.55 -0.96 -6.65
N ILE A 59 7.92 -1.92 -5.93
CA ILE A 59 7.03 -1.65 -4.81
C ILE A 59 7.85 -1.64 -3.52
N SER A 60 7.81 -0.54 -2.77
CA SER A 60 8.48 -0.41 -1.48
C SER A 60 7.46 -0.10 -0.38
N ILE A 61 7.03 -1.10 0.37
CA ILE A 61 6.13 -0.96 1.51
C ILE A 61 6.92 -1.35 2.77
N ALA A 62 6.98 -0.44 3.75
CA ALA A 62 7.58 -0.77 5.03
C ALA A 62 6.68 -1.73 5.83
N PRO A 63 7.24 -2.60 6.68
CA PRO A 63 6.46 -3.42 7.59
C PRO A 63 5.56 -2.58 8.50
N ASN A 64 4.39 -3.11 8.85
CA ASN A 64 3.41 -2.49 9.75
C ASN A 64 2.74 -1.19 9.26
N CYS A 65 2.88 -0.85 7.99
CA CYS A 65 2.27 0.36 7.43
C CYS A 65 0.93 0.09 6.75
N VAL A 66 0.62 -1.16 6.44
CA VAL A 66 -0.57 -1.53 5.67
C VAL A 66 -1.34 -2.64 6.35
N GLY A 67 -2.65 -2.43 6.50
CA GLY A 67 -3.57 -3.42 7.05
C GLY A 67 -3.67 -4.70 6.23
N PRO A 68 -4.32 -5.74 6.76
CA PRO A 68 -4.57 -6.99 6.04
C PRO A 68 -5.46 -6.78 4.81
N GLY A 69 -5.41 -7.69 3.85
CA GLY A 69 -6.27 -7.64 2.67
C GLY A 69 -5.86 -6.61 1.61
N LEU A 70 -4.63 -6.08 1.65
CA LEU A 70 -4.14 -5.21 0.59
C LEU A 70 -4.16 -5.94 -0.75
N HIS A 71 -4.86 -5.37 -1.72
CA HIS A 71 -4.96 -5.84 -3.09
C HIS A 71 -4.19 -4.90 -4.03
N LEU A 72 -3.08 -5.40 -4.58
CA LEU A 72 -2.30 -4.72 -5.58
C LEU A 72 -2.69 -5.25 -6.96
N VAL A 73 -3.11 -4.36 -7.87
CA VAL A 73 -3.55 -4.71 -9.21
C VAL A 73 -2.50 -4.27 -10.23
N HIS A 74 -1.96 -5.22 -11.00
CA HIS A 74 -0.91 -5.03 -12.00
C HIS A 74 0.45 -4.53 -11.47
N ARG A 75 1.51 -4.73 -12.26
CA ARG A 75 2.86 -4.18 -12.01
C ARG A 75 2.90 -2.68 -12.32
N GLY A 76 3.89 -1.97 -11.81
CA GLY A 76 4.12 -0.58 -12.15
C GLY A 76 3.96 0.40 -11.01
N PHE A 77 4.07 -0.07 -9.78
CA PHE A 77 4.11 0.82 -8.62
C PHE A 77 5.46 1.53 -8.53
N ARG A 78 5.51 2.80 -8.88
CA ARG A 78 6.66 3.64 -8.57
C ARG A 78 6.57 4.09 -7.12
N ARG A 79 7.39 3.46 -6.26
CA ARG A 79 7.61 3.81 -4.86
C ARG A 79 6.34 4.11 -4.04
N LEU A 80 5.71 3.09 -3.56
CA LEU A 80 5.01 3.20 -2.29
C LEU A 80 6.11 3.28 -1.19
N GLY A 81 6.72 4.43 -1.01
CA GLY A 81 7.68 4.65 0.04
C GLY A 81 6.94 4.82 1.36
N ALA A 82 6.47 3.71 1.95
CA ALA A 82 5.84 3.76 3.26
C ALA A 82 6.93 3.88 4.32
N ARG A 83 7.01 5.02 4.95
CA ARG A 83 7.73 5.25 6.20
C ARG A 83 6.83 4.86 7.38
N SER A 84 7.42 4.70 8.54
CA SER A 84 6.72 4.27 9.77
C SER A 84 5.55 5.18 10.22
N THR A 85 5.44 6.38 9.65
CA THR A 85 4.35 7.35 9.93
C THR A 85 3.16 7.24 8.98
N TRP A 86 3.20 6.29 8.03
CA TRP A 86 2.17 6.13 7.01
C TRP A 86 1.28 4.96 7.37
N HIS A 87 -0.01 5.15 7.25
CA HIS A 87 -0.99 4.12 7.54
C HIS A 87 -1.95 3.94 6.36
N ILE A 88 -2.10 2.71 5.91
CA ILE A 88 -3.12 2.28 4.96
C ILE A 88 -3.92 1.18 5.65
N GLY A 89 -5.21 1.35 5.73
CA GLY A 89 -6.12 0.42 6.38
C GLY A 89 -6.25 -0.93 5.69
N SER A 90 -7.22 -1.71 6.14
CA SER A 90 -7.48 -3.07 5.68
C SER A 90 -8.32 -3.06 4.38
N PHE A 91 -8.16 -4.12 3.58
CA PHE A 91 -8.95 -4.36 2.35
C PHE A 91 -8.89 -3.22 1.32
N CYS A 92 -7.78 -2.48 1.32
CA CYS A 92 -7.55 -1.44 0.32
C CYS A 92 -7.08 -2.03 -1.00
N THR A 93 -7.57 -1.46 -2.11
CA THR A 93 -7.13 -1.79 -3.46
C THR A 93 -6.33 -0.63 -4.03
N CYS A 94 -5.11 -0.91 -4.48
CA CYS A 94 -4.26 0.07 -5.14
C CYS A 94 -3.98 -0.36 -6.58
N LEU A 95 -4.24 0.53 -7.52
CA LEU A 95 -3.92 0.37 -8.93
C LEU A 95 -2.50 0.88 -9.25
N PRO A 96 -1.97 0.60 -10.44
CA PRO A 96 -0.61 0.98 -10.82
C PRO A 96 -0.34 2.48 -10.77
N ASN A 97 0.94 2.84 -10.61
CA ASN A 97 1.45 4.21 -10.64
C ASN A 97 0.88 5.14 -9.54
N VAL A 98 0.35 4.58 -8.44
CA VAL A 98 -0.02 5.38 -7.28
C VAL A 98 1.26 5.89 -6.61
N LEU A 99 1.33 7.21 -6.42
CA LEU A 99 2.44 7.90 -5.79
C LEU A 99 2.02 8.52 -4.46
N PHE A 100 2.78 8.22 -3.43
CA PHE A 100 2.65 8.88 -2.13
C PHE A 100 3.82 9.81 -1.92
N GLY A 101 3.56 11.07 -1.60
CA GLY A 101 4.56 12.11 -1.43
C GLY A 101 4.24 13.08 -0.31
N LYS A 102 5.19 13.97 -0.03
CA LYS A 102 5.00 15.10 0.88
C LYS A 102 4.72 16.37 0.09
N LYS A 103 3.84 17.23 0.58
CA LYS A 103 3.62 18.57 0.00
C LYS A 103 4.85 19.46 0.16
N ASN A 104 5.51 19.35 1.32
CA ASN A 104 6.69 20.13 1.63
C ASN A 104 7.80 19.20 2.15
N PRO A 105 8.96 19.12 1.47
CA PRO A 105 10.06 18.27 1.89
C PRO A 105 10.73 18.73 3.19
N TYR A 106 10.55 19.99 3.59
CA TYR A 106 11.19 20.61 4.77
C TYR A 106 10.34 20.50 6.04
N VAL A 107 9.08 20.12 5.95
CA VAL A 107 8.23 19.86 7.12
C VAL A 107 8.45 18.42 7.60
N GLY A 108 8.41 18.25 8.92
CA GLY A 108 8.62 16.94 9.58
C GLY A 108 7.81 15.77 9.00
N ASP A 109 8.01 14.58 9.53
CA ASP A 109 7.44 13.34 8.99
C ASP A 109 5.96 13.17 9.36
N GLU A 110 5.15 14.18 9.08
CA GLU A 110 3.70 14.07 9.13
C GLU A 110 3.25 13.16 8.00
N GLY A 111 2.86 11.95 8.36
CA GLY A 111 2.46 10.90 7.42
C GLY A 111 1.11 11.16 6.75
N PHE A 112 0.58 10.16 6.13
CA PHE A 112 -0.82 10.13 5.72
C PHE A 112 -1.52 8.92 6.36
N TYR A 113 -2.81 9.09 6.53
CA TYR A 113 -3.71 8.04 6.99
C TYR A 113 -4.74 7.76 5.90
N ILE A 114 -4.90 6.49 5.55
CA ILE A 114 -5.94 5.99 4.66
C ILE A 114 -6.70 4.93 5.45
N GLY A 115 -8.01 5.09 5.52
CA GLY A 115 -8.90 4.16 6.20
C GLY A 115 -9.08 2.83 5.47
N ASP A 116 -10.05 2.05 5.93
CA ASP A 116 -10.35 0.72 5.41
C ASP A 116 -11.19 0.76 4.11
N ASN A 117 -11.15 -0.32 3.33
CA ASN A 117 -11.95 -0.52 2.12
C ASN A 117 -11.81 0.60 1.07
N CYS A 118 -10.64 1.22 0.99
CA CYS A 118 -10.39 2.26 0.01
C CYS A 118 -9.96 1.69 -1.34
N TYR A 119 -10.42 2.34 -2.42
CA TYR A 119 -10.02 2.05 -3.79
C TYR A 119 -9.24 3.24 -4.34
N ILE A 120 -7.98 3.02 -4.71
CA ILE A 120 -7.09 4.06 -5.20
C ILE A 120 -6.81 3.81 -6.68
N GLY A 121 -7.34 4.69 -7.52
CA GLY A 121 -7.25 4.61 -8.97
C GLY A 121 -5.81 4.75 -9.48
N ALA A 122 -5.56 4.25 -10.69
CA ALA A 122 -4.24 4.30 -11.31
C ALA A 122 -3.74 5.75 -11.51
N GLY A 123 -2.43 5.95 -11.33
CA GLY A 123 -1.83 7.28 -11.51
C GLY A 123 -2.20 8.30 -10.43
N THR A 124 -2.87 7.89 -9.36
CA THR A 124 -3.23 8.80 -8.26
C THR A 124 -2.00 9.29 -7.52
N VAL A 125 -1.93 10.58 -7.23
CA VAL A 125 -0.91 11.20 -6.39
C VAL A 125 -1.53 11.64 -5.07
N ILE A 126 -1.01 11.15 -3.96
CA ILE A 126 -1.44 11.52 -2.61
C ILE A 126 -0.33 12.29 -1.94
N LEU A 127 -0.56 13.56 -1.64
CA LEU A 127 0.42 14.46 -1.01
C LEU A 127 0.04 14.73 0.44
N GLY A 128 0.81 14.13 1.35
CA GLY A 128 0.62 14.30 2.80
C GLY A 128 1.16 15.63 3.37
N PRO A 129 0.74 16.00 4.58
CA PRO A 129 -0.16 15.23 5.44
C PRO A 129 -1.61 15.28 4.97
N VAL A 130 -2.28 14.13 4.92
CA VAL A 130 -3.71 14.00 4.62
C VAL A 130 -4.32 12.82 5.38
N HIS A 131 -5.59 12.97 5.74
CA HIS A 131 -6.43 11.92 6.28
C HIS A 131 -7.50 11.57 5.26
N ILE A 132 -7.53 10.32 4.82
CA ILE A 132 -8.55 9.76 3.92
C ILE A 132 -9.36 8.76 4.75
N GLY A 133 -10.66 8.96 4.80
CA GLY A 133 -11.58 8.13 5.58
C GLY A 133 -11.76 6.72 5.01
N ASN A 134 -12.73 6.01 5.58
CA ASN A 134 -13.07 4.64 5.17
C ASN A 134 -13.96 4.63 3.92
N ASN A 135 -13.91 3.53 3.16
CA ASN A 135 -14.80 3.31 2.01
C ASN A 135 -14.72 4.43 0.96
N VAL A 136 -13.53 5.01 0.78
CA VAL A 136 -13.30 6.08 -0.20
C VAL A 136 -12.88 5.47 -1.53
N THR A 137 -13.41 6.02 -2.63
CA THR A 137 -12.96 5.71 -3.99
C THR A 137 -12.27 6.94 -4.58
N ILE A 138 -11.01 6.79 -4.95
CA ILE A 138 -10.23 7.83 -5.62
C ILE A 138 -10.12 7.49 -7.10
N GLY A 139 -10.62 8.37 -7.95
CA GLY A 139 -10.55 8.21 -9.40
C GLY A 139 -9.12 8.22 -9.92
N ALA A 140 -8.91 7.58 -11.09
CA ALA A 140 -7.58 7.56 -11.72
C ALA A 140 -7.05 8.98 -12.01
N ASN A 141 -5.72 9.13 -11.99
CA ASN A 141 -5.02 10.40 -12.25
C ASN A 141 -5.44 11.57 -11.35
N SER A 142 -5.93 11.26 -10.15
CA SER A 142 -6.34 12.29 -9.18
C SER A 142 -5.15 12.73 -8.32
N THR A 143 -5.18 13.99 -7.87
CA THR A 143 -4.18 14.53 -6.94
C THR A 143 -4.85 14.91 -5.62
N VAL A 144 -4.65 14.07 -4.60
CA VAL A 144 -5.20 14.30 -3.27
C VAL A 144 -4.26 15.18 -2.46
N THR A 145 -4.75 16.35 -2.06
CA THR A 145 -3.99 17.34 -1.27
C THR A 145 -4.71 17.77 0.00
N LYS A 146 -5.95 17.32 0.23
CA LYS A 146 -6.78 17.67 1.39
C LYS A 146 -7.38 16.40 1.99
N ASN A 147 -7.83 16.50 3.24
CA ASN A 147 -8.56 15.42 3.90
C ASN A 147 -9.83 15.07 3.14
N ILE A 148 -10.14 13.77 3.14
CA ILE A 148 -11.32 13.21 2.46
C ILE A 148 -12.16 12.48 3.52
N PRO A 149 -13.48 12.81 3.64
CA PRO A 149 -14.37 12.12 4.57
C PRO A 149 -14.66 10.68 4.13
N ASP A 150 -15.29 9.93 5.02
CA ASP A 150 -15.75 8.57 4.75
C ASP A 150 -16.79 8.51 3.62
N ASN A 151 -16.95 7.33 3.02
CA ASN A 151 -18.07 6.99 2.13
C ASN A 151 -18.25 7.95 0.94
N CYS A 152 -17.17 8.35 0.29
CA CYS A 152 -17.28 9.23 -0.88
C CYS A 152 -16.44 8.77 -2.07
N VAL A 153 -16.75 9.33 -3.21
CA VAL A 153 -15.99 9.22 -4.45
C VAL A 153 -15.37 10.57 -4.75
N VAL A 154 -14.05 10.58 -4.95
CA VAL A 154 -13.30 11.79 -5.28
C VAL A 154 -12.54 11.61 -6.58
N ALA A 155 -12.38 12.68 -7.36
CA ALA A 155 -11.55 12.68 -8.55
C ALA A 155 -11.07 14.08 -8.91
N GLY A 156 -10.07 14.16 -9.80
CA GLY A 156 -9.51 15.39 -10.34
C GLY A 156 -8.18 15.83 -9.72
N SER A 157 -7.62 16.90 -10.25
CA SER A 157 -6.36 17.50 -9.78
C SER A 157 -6.55 19.02 -9.61
N PRO A 158 -6.72 19.52 -8.37
CA PRO A 158 -6.83 18.78 -7.11
C PRO A 158 -8.14 17.98 -7.00
N ALA A 159 -8.09 16.86 -6.26
CA ALA A 159 -9.25 16.00 -6.06
C ALA A 159 -10.38 16.70 -5.31
N LYS A 160 -11.60 16.53 -5.83
CA LYS A 160 -12.86 17.05 -5.24
C LYS A 160 -13.85 15.90 -5.05
N ILE A 161 -14.74 16.04 -4.09
CA ILE A 161 -15.82 15.08 -3.87
C ILE A 161 -16.79 15.16 -5.07
N ILE A 162 -16.99 14.03 -5.72
CA ILE A 162 -17.95 13.88 -6.83
C ILE A 162 -19.32 13.48 -6.29
N LYS A 163 -19.32 12.53 -5.35
CA LYS A 163 -20.55 12.04 -4.71
C LYS A 163 -20.24 11.33 -3.39
N TYR A 164 -21.23 11.20 -2.55
CA TYR A 164 -21.23 10.29 -1.42
C TYR A 164 -21.82 8.93 -1.83
N LYS A 165 -21.39 7.85 -1.18
CA LYS A 165 -21.89 6.48 -1.40
C LYS A 165 -23.09 6.18 -0.54
#